data_82c698ba3e693cebc4e9bd067ff62f11
#
_entry.id   82c698ba3e693cebc4e9bd067ff62f11
#
_cell.length_a   1.000
_cell.length_b   1.000
_cell.length_c   1.000
_cell.angle_alpha   90.00
_cell.angle_beta   90.00
_cell.angle_gamma   90.00
#
_symmetry.space_group_name_H-M   'P 1'
#
loop_
_entity.id
_entity.type
_entity.pdbx_description
1 polymer ?
#
loop_
_entity_poly.entity_id
_entity_poly.type
_entity_poly.pdbx_seq_one_letter_code
_entity_poly.pdbx_strand_id
1 'polypeptide(L)'
;AKKAVADARKANPEDNSLLLTEANLYLETKDYETYKKLVAEALEKNPNDADLVFNLGVLSANAKNRADAEKYYKRVIEIDPKYANAYINLAALKLEDEKVIIDEMNKLGTSAKDMKRYEVLKTQREDLFKATIPFLQKAYELDPTNIDVAKTLLNVYSALEMMPESKELKAKIKVLEQK
;
A
#
# COMPACT_ATOMS: atom_id res chain seq x y z
N ALA A 1 -29.82 -11.94 2.38
CA ALA A 1 -28.67 -12.12 1.48
C ALA A 1 -27.71 -13.19 2.03
N LYS A 2 -27.06 -13.02 3.21
CA LYS A 2 -26.05 -13.96 3.76
C LYS A 2 -26.54 -15.41 3.82
N LYS A 3 -27.75 -15.68 4.39
CA LYS A 3 -28.28 -17.03 4.49
C LYS A 3 -28.48 -17.70 3.12
N ALA A 4 -29.03 -16.96 2.14
CA ALA A 4 -29.27 -17.50 0.80
C ALA A 4 -27.94 -17.90 0.09
N VAL A 5 -26.91 -17.09 0.23
CA VAL A 5 -25.58 -17.40 -0.35
C VAL A 5 -24.92 -18.56 0.38
N ALA A 6 -25.02 -18.62 1.71
CA ALA A 6 -24.50 -19.73 2.50
C ALA A 6 -25.22 -21.07 2.16
N ASP A 7 -26.53 -21.04 1.93
CA ASP A 7 -27.30 -22.22 1.53
C ASP A 7 -26.93 -22.65 0.09
N ALA A 8 -26.77 -21.70 -0.84
CA ALA A 8 -26.31 -21.96 -2.21
C ALA A 8 -24.91 -22.60 -2.22
N ARG A 9 -23.98 -22.09 -1.37
CA ARG A 9 -22.62 -22.65 -1.24
C ARG A 9 -22.62 -24.07 -0.69
N LYS A 10 -23.50 -24.37 0.28
CA LYS A 10 -23.64 -25.75 0.79
C LYS A 10 -24.10 -26.72 -0.30
N ALA A 11 -24.97 -26.24 -1.21
CA ALA A 11 -25.44 -27.06 -2.33
C ALA A 11 -24.39 -27.19 -3.44
N ASN A 12 -23.45 -26.25 -3.54
CA ASN A 12 -22.40 -26.22 -4.58
C ASN A 12 -21.05 -25.88 -3.94
N PRO A 13 -20.43 -26.77 -3.16
CA PRO A 13 -19.23 -26.48 -2.36
C PRO A 13 -17.97 -26.18 -3.20
N GLU A 14 -17.96 -26.61 -4.46
CA GLU A 14 -16.84 -26.38 -5.40
C GLU A 14 -16.95 -25.04 -6.14
N ASP A 15 -18.07 -24.32 -6.00
CA ASP A 15 -18.25 -23.02 -6.65
C ASP A 15 -17.56 -21.90 -5.84
N ASN A 16 -16.35 -21.55 -6.25
CA ASN A 16 -15.58 -20.47 -5.65
C ASN A 16 -16.26 -19.10 -5.78
N SER A 17 -17.13 -18.91 -6.78
CA SER A 17 -17.83 -17.62 -6.94
C SER A 17 -18.82 -17.38 -5.82
N LEU A 18 -19.47 -18.42 -5.33
CA LEU A 18 -20.37 -18.35 -4.17
C LEU A 18 -19.59 -18.09 -2.87
N LEU A 19 -18.42 -18.69 -2.72
CA LEU A 19 -17.52 -18.46 -1.58
C LEU A 19 -17.09 -16.99 -1.51
N LEU A 20 -16.66 -16.43 -2.66
CA LEU A 20 -16.26 -15.02 -2.75
C LEU A 20 -17.44 -14.07 -2.56
N THR A 21 -18.61 -14.42 -3.08
CA THR A 21 -19.85 -13.65 -2.86
C THR A 21 -20.20 -13.61 -1.38
N GLU A 22 -20.11 -14.75 -0.68
CA GLU A 22 -20.32 -14.81 0.76
C GLU A 22 -19.30 -13.96 1.52
N ALA A 23 -18.01 -14.07 1.18
CA ALA A 23 -16.95 -13.26 1.77
C ALA A 23 -17.24 -11.76 1.63
N ASN A 24 -17.61 -11.29 0.44
CA ASN A 24 -17.91 -9.89 0.19
C ASN A 24 -19.09 -9.37 1.05
N LEU A 25 -20.11 -10.18 1.30
CA LEU A 25 -21.21 -9.82 2.22
C LEU A 25 -20.75 -9.62 3.67
N TYR A 26 -19.72 -10.35 4.09
CA TYR A 26 -19.11 -10.14 5.41
C TYR A 26 -18.22 -8.92 5.45
N LEU A 27 -17.51 -8.62 4.35
CA LEU A 27 -16.74 -7.39 4.19
C LEU A 27 -17.63 -6.15 4.28
N GLU A 28 -18.76 -6.12 3.54
CA GLU A 28 -19.75 -5.03 3.57
C GLU A 28 -20.33 -4.80 4.96
N THR A 29 -20.54 -5.86 5.72
CA THR A 29 -21.05 -5.78 7.10
C THR A 29 -19.95 -5.59 8.15
N LYS A 30 -18.70 -5.39 7.73
CA LYS A 30 -17.52 -5.19 8.59
C LYS A 30 -17.22 -6.36 9.53
N ASP A 31 -17.69 -7.56 9.20
CA ASP A 31 -17.31 -8.79 9.89
C ASP A 31 -16.00 -9.32 9.26
N TYR A 32 -14.90 -8.67 9.61
CA TYR A 32 -13.59 -8.94 9.03
C TYR A 32 -13.03 -10.31 9.42
N GLU A 33 -13.41 -10.85 10.56
CA GLU A 33 -12.94 -12.17 10.99
C GLU A 33 -13.56 -13.28 10.14
N THR A 34 -14.85 -13.20 9.87
CA THR A 34 -15.53 -14.16 8.98
C THR A 34 -15.02 -13.98 7.54
N TYR A 35 -14.85 -12.74 7.08
CA TYR A 35 -14.26 -12.46 5.77
C TYR A 35 -12.88 -13.13 5.61
N LYS A 36 -11.96 -12.93 6.56
CA LYS A 36 -10.61 -13.53 6.52
C LYS A 36 -10.66 -15.06 6.42
N LYS A 37 -11.56 -15.70 7.16
CA LYS A 37 -11.72 -17.17 7.11
C LYS A 37 -12.16 -17.64 5.72
N LEU A 38 -13.16 -16.98 5.13
CA LEU A 38 -13.65 -17.33 3.80
C LEU A 38 -12.61 -17.07 2.70
N VAL A 39 -11.87 -15.97 2.81
CA VAL A 39 -10.77 -15.68 1.87
C VAL A 39 -9.63 -16.70 2.03
N ALA A 40 -9.31 -17.12 3.26
CA ALA A 40 -8.32 -18.17 3.47
C ALA A 40 -8.75 -19.48 2.80
N GLU A 41 -10.03 -19.88 2.94
CA GLU A 41 -10.60 -21.04 2.25
C GLU A 41 -10.51 -20.90 0.72
N ALA A 42 -10.79 -19.70 0.18
CA ALA A 42 -10.65 -19.44 -1.25
C ALA A 42 -9.20 -19.55 -1.74
N LEU A 43 -8.25 -19.08 -0.93
CA LEU A 43 -6.81 -19.16 -1.23
C LEU A 43 -6.26 -20.58 -1.10
N GLU A 44 -6.86 -21.48 -0.32
CA GLU A 44 -6.52 -22.91 -0.34
C GLU A 44 -6.79 -23.53 -1.72
N LYS A 45 -7.87 -23.11 -2.39
CA LYS A 45 -8.23 -23.56 -3.73
C LYS A 45 -7.46 -22.83 -4.84
N ASN A 46 -7.21 -21.54 -4.66
CA ASN A 46 -6.46 -20.70 -5.59
C ASN A 46 -5.40 -19.87 -4.86
N PRO A 47 -4.23 -20.43 -4.51
CA PRO A 47 -3.21 -19.75 -3.70
C PRO A 47 -2.52 -18.57 -4.39
N ASN A 48 -2.75 -18.41 -5.69
CA ASN A 48 -2.16 -17.33 -6.50
C ASN A 48 -3.20 -16.31 -6.98
N ASP A 49 -4.31 -16.15 -6.27
CA ASP A 49 -5.28 -15.08 -6.52
C ASP A 49 -4.75 -13.77 -5.93
N ALA A 50 -4.17 -12.93 -6.79
CA ALA A 50 -3.55 -11.67 -6.40
C ALA A 50 -4.56 -10.69 -5.77
N ASP A 51 -5.80 -10.66 -6.27
CA ASP A 51 -6.84 -9.75 -5.77
C ASP A 51 -7.27 -10.13 -4.34
N LEU A 52 -7.42 -11.41 -4.06
CA LEU A 52 -7.74 -11.89 -2.70
C LEU A 52 -6.62 -11.58 -1.72
N VAL A 53 -5.37 -11.83 -2.11
CA VAL A 53 -4.19 -11.51 -1.28
C VAL A 53 -4.08 -10.00 -1.07
N PHE A 54 -4.33 -9.17 -2.11
CA PHE A 54 -4.35 -7.72 -2.00
C PHE A 54 -5.39 -7.23 -1.01
N ASN A 55 -6.61 -7.76 -1.07
CA ASN A 55 -7.69 -7.40 -0.15
C ASN A 55 -7.35 -7.73 1.32
N LEU A 56 -6.65 -8.85 1.59
CA LEU A 56 -6.12 -9.15 2.93
C LEU A 56 -5.09 -8.10 3.37
N GLY A 57 -4.25 -7.63 2.45
CA GLY A 57 -3.31 -6.55 2.71
C GLY A 57 -4.01 -5.25 3.10
N VAL A 58 -5.04 -4.84 2.34
CA VAL A 58 -5.85 -3.64 2.64
C VAL A 58 -6.54 -3.74 3.99
N LEU A 59 -7.14 -4.89 4.30
CA LEU A 59 -7.77 -5.12 5.61
C LEU A 59 -6.77 -5.04 6.75
N SER A 60 -5.58 -5.63 6.56
CA SER A 60 -4.53 -5.57 7.58
C SER A 60 -4.04 -4.15 7.81
N ALA A 61 -3.88 -3.35 6.74
CA ALA A 61 -3.52 -1.94 6.84
C ALA A 61 -4.60 -1.13 7.58
N ASN A 62 -5.88 -1.33 7.25
CA ASN A 62 -7.00 -0.67 7.93
C ASN A 62 -7.10 -1.05 9.42
N ALA A 63 -6.75 -2.29 9.77
CA ALA A 63 -6.66 -2.76 11.14
C ALA A 63 -5.36 -2.32 11.87
N LYS A 64 -4.51 -1.50 11.22
CA LYS A 64 -3.21 -1.08 11.73
C LYS A 64 -2.22 -2.23 11.96
N ASN A 65 -2.48 -3.39 11.38
CA ASN A 65 -1.52 -4.50 11.37
C ASN A 65 -0.57 -4.36 10.18
N ARG A 66 0.41 -3.50 10.35
CA ARG A 66 1.38 -3.13 9.31
C ARG A 66 2.21 -4.32 8.82
N ALA A 67 2.59 -5.22 9.72
CA ALA A 67 3.42 -6.38 9.37
C ALA A 67 2.68 -7.32 8.39
N ASP A 68 1.43 -7.63 8.68
CA ASP A 68 0.62 -8.45 7.79
C ASP A 68 0.30 -7.72 6.48
N ALA A 69 0.00 -6.41 6.52
CA ALA A 69 -0.22 -5.63 5.31
C ALA A 69 1.00 -5.67 4.37
N GLU A 70 2.20 -5.43 4.89
CA GLU A 70 3.44 -5.50 4.13
C GLU A 70 3.68 -6.90 3.54
N LYS A 71 3.45 -7.96 4.34
CA LYS A 71 3.56 -9.35 3.90
C LYS A 71 2.63 -9.64 2.72
N TYR A 72 1.35 -9.27 2.83
CA TYR A 72 0.38 -9.52 1.77
C TYR A 72 0.68 -8.73 0.50
N TYR A 73 1.03 -7.44 0.59
CA TYR A 73 1.37 -6.68 -0.60
C TYR A 73 2.63 -7.20 -1.31
N LYS A 74 3.65 -7.66 -0.57
CA LYS A 74 4.81 -8.35 -1.16
C LYS A 74 4.39 -9.63 -1.87
N ARG A 75 3.49 -10.42 -1.26
CA ARG A 75 2.98 -11.63 -1.89
C ARG A 75 2.22 -11.33 -3.17
N VAL A 76 1.42 -10.25 -3.23
CA VAL A 76 0.78 -9.80 -4.47
C VAL A 76 1.80 -9.55 -5.57
N ILE A 77 2.90 -8.86 -5.27
CA ILE A 77 3.96 -8.55 -6.24
C ILE A 77 4.66 -9.84 -6.74
N GLU A 78 4.82 -10.85 -5.88
CA GLU A 78 5.35 -12.16 -6.28
C GLU A 78 4.41 -12.88 -7.24
N ILE A 79 3.08 -12.79 -7.02
CA ILE A 79 2.06 -13.41 -7.88
C ILE A 79 1.93 -12.64 -9.19
N ASP A 80 1.76 -11.33 -9.10
CA ASP A 80 1.64 -10.42 -10.25
C ASP A 80 2.57 -9.22 -10.11
N PRO A 81 3.75 -9.22 -10.73
CA PRO A 81 4.69 -8.10 -10.72
C PRO A 81 4.17 -6.82 -11.41
N LYS A 82 3.00 -6.87 -12.06
CA LYS A 82 2.36 -5.71 -12.69
C LYS A 82 1.22 -5.13 -11.85
N TYR A 83 0.99 -5.62 -10.66
CA TYR A 83 -0.07 -5.14 -9.77
C TYR A 83 0.31 -3.78 -9.15
N ALA A 84 0.06 -2.69 -9.87
CA ALA A 84 0.46 -1.33 -9.51
C ALA A 84 0.04 -0.93 -8.08
N ASN A 85 -1.20 -1.27 -7.67
CA ASN A 85 -1.73 -0.91 -6.36
C ASN A 85 -0.94 -1.54 -5.19
N ALA A 86 -0.31 -2.71 -5.39
CA ALA A 86 0.51 -3.33 -4.35
C ALA A 86 1.78 -2.50 -4.08
N TYR A 87 2.40 -1.96 -5.13
CA TYR A 87 3.55 -1.06 -4.99
C TYR A 87 3.15 0.27 -4.34
N ILE A 88 2.01 0.84 -4.74
CA ILE A 88 1.47 2.08 -4.14
C ILE A 88 1.27 1.89 -2.65
N ASN A 89 0.63 0.80 -2.25
CA ASN A 89 0.33 0.54 -0.84
C ASN A 89 1.58 0.22 -0.01
N LEU A 90 2.58 -0.46 -0.58
CA LEU A 90 3.88 -0.64 0.08
C LEU A 90 4.61 0.68 0.28
N ALA A 91 4.57 1.57 -0.72
CA ALA A 91 5.13 2.92 -0.58
C ALA A 91 4.39 3.71 0.51
N ALA A 92 3.07 3.67 0.52
CA ALA A 92 2.24 4.35 1.52
C ALA A 92 2.54 3.86 2.94
N LEU A 93 2.63 2.53 3.15
CA LEU A 93 3.01 1.96 4.46
C LEU A 93 4.37 2.45 4.95
N LYS A 94 5.35 2.62 4.04
CA LYS A 94 6.66 3.15 4.41
C LYS A 94 6.58 4.63 4.77
N LEU A 95 5.85 5.42 3.99
CA LEU A 95 5.70 6.86 4.21
C LEU A 95 4.88 7.21 5.45
N GLU A 96 4.11 6.29 6.03
CA GLU A 96 3.44 6.53 7.32
C GLU A 96 4.42 6.91 8.45
N ASP A 97 5.66 6.40 8.42
CA ASP A 97 6.69 6.71 9.42
C ASP A 97 7.21 8.14 9.30
N GLU A 98 7.10 8.77 8.13
CA GLU A 98 7.56 10.15 7.92
C GLU A 98 6.88 11.11 8.88
N LYS A 99 5.56 10.94 9.09
CA LYS A 99 4.81 11.79 10.00
C LYS A 99 5.37 11.77 11.42
N VAL A 100 5.74 10.58 11.91
CA VAL A 100 6.32 10.44 13.26
C VAL A 100 7.66 11.15 13.34
N ILE A 101 8.50 11.02 12.31
CA ILE A 101 9.80 11.68 12.22
C ILE A 101 9.62 13.20 12.23
N ILE A 102 8.72 13.74 11.39
CA ILE A 102 8.45 15.18 11.31
C ILE A 102 7.87 15.71 12.62
N ASP A 103 6.93 14.99 13.25
CA ASP A 103 6.33 15.40 14.52
C ASP A 103 7.40 15.46 15.64
N GLU A 104 8.41 14.58 15.59
CA GLU A 104 9.54 14.65 16.51
C GLU A 104 10.48 15.82 16.18
N MET A 105 10.84 16.00 14.90
CA MET A 105 11.67 17.13 14.47
C MET A 105 11.09 18.49 14.88
N ASN A 106 9.78 18.65 14.74
CA ASN A 106 9.07 19.89 15.09
C ASN A 106 9.04 20.22 16.59
N LYS A 107 9.33 19.23 17.47
CA LYS A 107 9.40 19.42 18.92
C LYS A 107 10.80 19.80 19.40
N LEU A 108 11.80 19.73 18.54
CA LEU A 108 13.19 20.01 18.92
C LEU A 108 13.42 21.51 19.03
N GLY A 109 14.23 21.89 20.02
CA GLY A 109 14.73 23.25 20.20
C GLY A 109 16.07 23.47 19.50
N THR A 110 16.80 24.48 19.98
CA THR A 110 18.10 24.90 19.41
C THR A 110 19.31 24.44 20.25
N SER A 111 19.11 23.57 21.25
CA SER A 111 20.23 23.08 22.05
C SER A 111 21.15 22.19 21.22
N ALA A 112 22.42 22.07 21.60
CA ALA A 112 23.37 21.17 20.95
C ALA A 112 22.89 19.71 20.92
N LYS A 113 22.11 19.26 21.93
CA LYS A 113 21.48 17.95 21.97
C LYS A 113 20.36 17.86 20.93
N ASP A 114 19.53 18.86 20.82
CA ASP A 114 18.42 18.88 19.85
C ASP A 114 18.95 18.91 18.41
N MET A 115 20.01 19.70 18.14
CA MET A 115 20.65 19.71 16.84
C MET A 115 21.18 18.33 16.44
N LYS A 116 21.84 17.61 17.34
CA LYS A 116 22.28 16.24 17.09
C LYS A 116 21.09 15.30 16.80
N ARG A 117 20.00 15.43 17.57
CA ARG A 117 18.81 14.61 17.33
C ARG A 117 18.16 14.94 15.98
N TYR A 118 18.11 16.22 15.61
CA TYR A 118 17.61 16.66 14.32
C TYR A 118 18.37 16.01 13.15
N GLU A 119 19.70 15.97 13.19
CA GLU A 119 20.51 15.31 12.13
C GLU A 119 20.22 13.80 12.05
N VAL A 120 20.04 13.14 13.18
CA VAL A 120 19.64 11.72 13.20
C VAL A 120 18.28 11.52 12.54
N LEU A 121 17.30 12.35 12.88
CA LEU A 121 15.95 12.27 12.29
C LEU A 121 15.95 12.60 10.80
N LYS A 122 16.76 13.58 10.39
CA LYS A 122 16.96 13.92 8.98
C LYS A 122 17.49 12.71 8.21
N THR A 123 18.52 12.04 8.70
CA THR A 123 19.06 10.82 8.09
C THR A 123 18.01 9.71 8.04
N GLN A 124 17.26 9.49 9.11
CA GLN A 124 16.18 8.50 9.12
C GLN A 124 15.11 8.78 8.06
N ARG A 125 14.75 10.05 7.88
CA ARG A 125 13.80 10.47 6.85
C ARG A 125 14.35 10.25 5.44
N GLU A 126 15.63 10.58 5.21
CA GLU A 126 16.29 10.31 3.93
C GLU A 126 16.33 8.82 3.59
N ASP A 127 16.66 7.97 4.56
CA ASP A 127 16.71 6.52 4.37
C ASP A 127 15.32 5.93 4.10
N LEU A 128 14.29 6.44 4.78
CA LEU A 128 12.89 6.09 4.53
C LEU A 128 12.51 6.44 3.09
N PHE A 129 12.85 7.63 2.61
CA PHE A 129 12.57 8.04 1.24
C PHE A 129 13.32 7.20 0.21
N LYS A 130 14.62 6.95 0.43
CA LYS A 130 15.41 6.07 -0.45
C LYS A 130 14.80 4.66 -0.53
N ALA A 131 14.33 4.12 0.60
CA ALA A 131 13.66 2.81 0.64
C ALA A 131 12.26 2.81 -0.03
N THR A 132 11.64 3.96 -0.20
CA THR A 132 10.32 4.11 -0.82
C THR A 132 10.39 4.28 -2.35
N ILE A 133 11.47 4.89 -2.86
CA ILE A 133 11.66 5.19 -4.30
C ILE A 133 11.38 3.98 -5.19
N PRO A 134 11.94 2.77 -4.97
CA PRO A 134 11.74 1.64 -5.90
C PRO A 134 10.26 1.27 -6.08
N PHE A 135 9.46 1.38 -5.03
CA PHE A 135 8.03 1.09 -5.08
C PHE A 135 7.27 2.16 -5.86
N LEU A 136 7.54 3.45 -5.60
CA LEU A 136 6.91 4.55 -6.33
C LEU A 136 7.31 4.58 -7.80
N GLN A 137 8.58 4.33 -8.11
CA GLN A 137 9.07 4.23 -9.49
C GLN A 137 8.35 3.11 -10.23
N LYS A 138 8.24 1.92 -9.61
CA LYS A 138 7.55 0.79 -10.25
C LYS A 138 6.05 1.05 -10.42
N ALA A 139 5.39 1.65 -9.43
CA ALA A 139 4.00 2.05 -9.56
C ALA A 139 3.79 3.06 -10.70
N TYR A 140 4.67 4.06 -10.81
CA TYR A 140 4.61 5.06 -11.89
C TYR A 140 4.96 4.47 -13.26
N GLU A 141 5.90 3.53 -13.34
CA GLU A 141 6.21 2.80 -14.59
C GLU A 141 4.99 2.00 -15.09
N LEU A 142 4.24 1.37 -14.18
CA LEU A 142 3.06 0.57 -14.50
C LEU A 142 1.85 1.44 -14.88
N ASP A 143 1.71 2.61 -14.26
CA ASP A 143 0.67 3.60 -14.60
C ASP A 143 1.24 5.02 -14.61
N PRO A 144 1.84 5.46 -15.74
CA PRO A 144 2.39 6.80 -15.88
C PRO A 144 1.35 7.93 -15.87
N THR A 145 0.06 7.59 -15.88
CA THR A 145 -1.04 8.57 -15.83
C THR A 145 -1.51 8.86 -14.40
N ASN A 146 -1.06 8.10 -13.43
CA ASN A 146 -1.40 8.28 -12.03
C ASN A 146 -0.68 9.51 -11.45
N ILE A 147 -1.39 10.64 -11.44
CA ILE A 147 -0.87 11.92 -10.98
C ILE A 147 -0.48 11.88 -9.49
N ASP A 148 -1.21 11.15 -8.65
CA ASP A 148 -0.93 11.09 -7.22
C ASP A 148 0.38 10.36 -6.94
N VAL A 149 0.63 9.25 -7.64
CA VAL A 149 1.91 8.54 -7.58
C VAL A 149 3.05 9.44 -8.07
N ALA A 150 2.85 10.14 -9.20
CA ALA A 150 3.83 11.05 -9.76
C ALA A 150 4.16 12.20 -8.79
N LYS A 151 3.15 12.80 -8.16
CA LYS A 151 3.33 13.87 -7.16
C LYS A 151 4.05 13.37 -5.91
N THR A 152 3.71 12.17 -5.44
CA THR A 152 4.37 11.56 -4.28
C THR A 152 5.85 11.29 -4.58
N LEU A 153 6.15 10.73 -5.75
CA LEU A 153 7.52 10.48 -6.18
C LEU A 153 8.31 11.79 -6.37
N LEU A 154 7.67 12.83 -6.92
CA LEU A 154 8.27 14.17 -7.04
C LEU A 154 8.62 14.76 -5.68
N ASN A 155 7.74 14.62 -4.68
CA ASN A 155 8.00 15.08 -3.32
C ASN A 155 9.20 14.37 -2.71
N VAL A 156 9.28 13.05 -2.89
CA VAL A 156 10.42 12.23 -2.41
C VAL A 156 11.72 12.64 -3.10
N TYR A 157 11.73 12.80 -4.42
CA TYR A 157 12.91 13.26 -5.15
C TYR A 157 13.35 14.67 -4.73
N SER A 158 12.39 15.58 -4.53
CA SER A 158 12.68 16.96 -4.10
C SER A 158 13.27 16.99 -2.69
N ALA A 159 12.75 16.15 -1.78
CA ALA A 159 13.26 16.05 -0.41
C ALA A 159 14.66 15.44 -0.32
N LEU A 160 15.05 14.61 -1.30
CA LEU A 160 16.39 14.04 -1.44
C LEU A 160 17.31 14.85 -2.34
N GLU A 161 16.89 16.05 -2.77
CA GLU A 161 17.64 16.93 -3.67
C GLU A 161 18.05 16.26 -5.02
N MET A 162 17.26 15.27 -5.45
CA MET A 162 17.40 14.59 -6.74
C MET A 162 16.88 15.49 -7.87
N MET A 163 17.63 16.55 -8.17
CA MET A 163 17.18 17.64 -9.05
C MET A 163 16.88 17.23 -10.48
N PRO A 164 17.70 16.35 -11.16
CA PRO A 164 17.38 15.90 -12.51
C PRO A 164 16.03 15.19 -12.59
N GLU A 165 15.80 14.21 -11.70
CA GLU A 165 14.58 13.40 -11.64
C GLU A 165 13.35 14.25 -11.28
N SER A 166 13.52 15.16 -10.32
CA SER A 166 12.45 16.10 -9.92
C SER A 166 12.03 17.00 -11.08
N LYS A 167 12.99 17.54 -11.84
CA LYS A 167 12.72 18.43 -12.98
C LYS A 167 11.99 17.69 -14.10
N GLU A 168 12.46 16.49 -14.44
CA GLU A 168 11.83 15.65 -15.46
C GLU A 168 10.39 15.29 -15.09
N LEU A 169 10.20 14.79 -13.86
CA LEU A 169 8.89 14.36 -13.40
C LEU A 169 7.89 15.53 -13.28
N LYS A 170 8.37 16.71 -12.83
CA LYS A 170 7.56 17.92 -12.78
C LYS A 170 7.05 18.35 -14.15
N ALA A 171 7.87 18.22 -15.20
CA ALA A 171 7.45 18.50 -16.57
C ALA A 171 6.36 17.51 -17.04
N LYS A 172 6.51 16.22 -16.72
CA LYS A 172 5.51 15.18 -17.05
C LYS A 172 4.18 15.42 -16.34
N ILE A 173 4.20 15.75 -15.04
CA ILE A 173 2.99 16.07 -14.27
C ILE A 173 2.25 17.26 -14.91
N LYS A 174 2.97 18.32 -15.29
CA LYS A 174 2.34 19.49 -15.93
C LYS A 174 1.58 19.13 -17.22
N VAL A 175 2.10 18.18 -18.00
CA VAL A 175 1.43 17.69 -19.22
C VAL A 175 0.17 16.88 -18.88
N LEU A 176 0.21 16.09 -17.81
CA LEU A 176 -0.93 15.29 -17.37
C LEU A 176 -2.07 16.16 -16.81
N GLU A 177 -1.75 17.26 -16.13
CA GLU A 177 -2.73 18.20 -15.56
C GLU A 177 -3.43 19.09 -16.61
N GLN A 178 -2.94 19.10 -17.85
CA GLN A 178 -3.51 19.88 -18.96
C GLN A 178 -4.48 19.07 -19.84
N LYS A 179 -4.64 17.79 -19.58
CA LYS A 179 -5.55 16.87 -20.27
C LYS A 179 -6.87 16.71 -19.54
#